data_d86597b7a37bd07204fa3af1d74cb1c9
#
_entry.id   d86597b7a37bd07204fa3af1d74cb1c9
#
_cell.length_a   1.000
_cell.length_b   1.000
_cell.length_c   1.000
_cell.angle_alpha   90.00
_cell.angle_beta   90.00
_cell.angle_gamma   90.00
#
_symmetry.space_group_name_H-M   'P 1'
#
loop_
_entity.id
_entity.type
_entity.pdbx_description
1 polymer ?
#
loop_
_entity_poly.entity_id
_entity_poly.type
_entity_poly.pdbx_seq_one_letter_code
_entity_poly.pdbx_strand_id
1 'polypeptide(L)'
;MNRIKQLFQEKKNNILNIYFTAGFPQINDTTLILKALQDGGADLVEIGIPYSDPVADGETIQQSNQVALDNGMTVKLLFEQLKSIREAGITVPILLMGYINPALQFGIENFCQKCQEVGVDGLILPDMPISVYEEEYKAIFDKYGILNTFLITPQTTESRIRHIDTISDGFIYMVSSASTTGAKASISTDQEAYFARVNAMNLRNPRLIGFGISDNETFKKAASQAAGAIIGSAFIKLLAQSKDLIGDIKGFVSMVKNEY
;
A
#
# COMPACT_ATOMS: atom_id res chain seq x y z
N MET A 1 15.13 2.08 13.68
CA MET A 1 14.85 1.00 12.67
C MET A 1 13.59 1.39 11.93
N ASN A 2 13.49 1.16 10.61
CA ASN A 2 12.28 1.45 9.83
C ASN A 2 11.12 0.56 10.31
N ARG A 3 9.90 1.13 10.46
CA ARG A 3 8.74 0.43 11.06
C ARG A 3 8.24 -0.74 10.22
N ILE A 4 8.41 -0.68 8.88
CA ILE A 4 8.06 -1.81 8.01
C ILE A 4 8.99 -2.99 8.31
N LYS A 5 10.30 -2.76 8.41
CA LYS A 5 11.26 -3.82 8.77
C LYS A 5 10.95 -4.41 10.15
N GLN A 6 10.60 -3.56 11.11
CA GLN A 6 10.21 -3.99 12.45
C GLN A 6 8.94 -4.85 12.40
N LEU A 7 7.90 -4.41 11.69
CA LEU A 7 6.65 -5.17 11.54
C LEU A 7 6.92 -6.60 11.05
N PHE A 8 7.70 -6.75 9.97
CA PHE A 8 7.98 -8.09 9.41
C PHE A 8 8.98 -8.92 10.25
N GLN A 9 9.68 -8.32 11.20
CA GLN A 9 10.45 -9.07 12.21
C GLN A 9 9.54 -9.64 13.30
N GLU A 10 8.58 -8.85 13.77
CA GLU A 10 7.68 -9.18 14.88
C GLU A 10 6.49 -10.06 14.43
N LYS A 11 5.96 -9.82 13.23
CA LYS A 11 4.79 -10.51 12.70
C LYS A 11 5.10 -11.13 11.33
N LYS A 12 4.95 -12.45 11.23
CA LYS A 12 5.31 -13.21 10.01
C LYS A 12 4.12 -13.54 9.12
N ASN A 13 2.91 -13.57 9.67
CA ASN A 13 1.69 -14.00 8.98
C ASN A 13 0.51 -13.09 9.34
N ASN A 14 -0.55 -13.18 8.54
CA ASN A 14 -1.81 -12.46 8.76
C ASN A 14 -1.63 -10.95 8.88
N ILE A 15 -0.68 -10.39 8.12
CA ILE A 15 -0.48 -8.94 8.03
C ILE A 15 -1.59 -8.35 7.19
N LEU A 16 -2.37 -7.46 7.80
CA LEU A 16 -3.42 -6.70 7.13
C LEU A 16 -2.88 -5.32 6.75
N ASN A 17 -2.75 -5.09 5.45
CA ASN A 17 -2.42 -3.81 4.87
C ASN A 17 -3.66 -3.19 4.23
N ILE A 18 -3.96 -1.93 4.56
CA ILE A 18 -5.12 -1.21 4.02
C ILE A 18 -4.66 -0.01 3.21
N TYR A 19 -5.14 0.06 1.97
CA TYR A 19 -4.97 1.23 1.10
C TYR A 19 -6.16 2.17 1.20
N PHE A 20 -5.89 3.47 1.27
CA PHE A 20 -6.89 4.51 1.04
C PHE A 20 -6.29 5.72 0.34
N THR A 21 -7.14 6.53 -0.33
CA THR A 21 -6.73 7.73 -1.07
C THR A 21 -6.73 8.95 -0.15
N ALA A 22 -5.62 9.68 -0.06
CA ALA A 22 -5.51 10.92 0.70
C ALA A 22 -6.52 11.96 0.20
N GLY A 23 -7.25 12.61 1.12
CA GLY A 23 -8.27 13.61 0.77
C GLY A 23 -9.60 13.02 0.29
N PHE A 24 -9.81 11.72 0.45
CA PHE A 24 -11.06 11.01 0.16
C PHE A 24 -11.60 10.36 1.44
N PRO A 25 -12.92 10.40 1.72
CA PRO A 25 -13.99 11.10 0.96
C PRO A 25 -13.96 12.62 1.11
N GLN A 26 -13.44 13.15 2.21
CA GLN A 26 -13.28 14.59 2.46
C GLN A 26 -11.82 14.98 2.58
N ILE A 27 -11.50 16.23 2.27
CA ILE A 27 -10.13 16.74 2.23
C ILE A 27 -9.36 16.53 3.54
N ASN A 28 -10.03 16.59 4.68
CA ASN A 28 -9.43 16.52 6.02
C ASN A 28 -9.50 15.11 6.66
N ASP A 29 -10.00 14.10 5.97
CA ASP A 29 -10.22 12.77 6.56
C ASP A 29 -8.94 11.91 6.65
N THR A 30 -7.86 12.29 5.96
CA THR A 30 -6.63 11.50 5.86
C THR A 30 -6.10 11.02 7.22
N THR A 31 -5.94 11.94 8.17
CA THR A 31 -5.39 11.60 9.50
C THR A 31 -6.41 10.87 10.38
N LEU A 32 -7.69 11.17 10.22
CA LEU A 32 -8.78 10.48 10.92
C LEU A 32 -8.86 9.01 10.50
N ILE A 33 -8.83 8.75 9.19
CA ILE A 33 -8.83 7.39 8.63
C ILE A 33 -7.60 6.63 9.12
N LEU A 34 -6.42 7.24 9.04
CA LEU A 34 -5.17 6.63 9.49
C LEU A 34 -5.22 6.23 10.97
N LYS A 35 -5.73 7.11 11.82
CA LYS A 35 -5.91 6.84 13.25
C LYS A 35 -6.93 5.73 13.49
N ALA A 36 -8.07 5.75 12.82
CA ALA A 36 -9.11 4.74 12.94
C ALA A 36 -8.63 3.35 12.46
N LEU A 37 -7.82 3.29 11.40
CA LEU A 37 -7.18 2.06 10.92
C LEU A 37 -6.23 1.48 11.96
N GLN A 38 -5.35 2.30 12.55
CA GLN A 38 -4.47 1.86 13.63
C GLN A 38 -5.27 1.35 14.83
N ASP A 39 -6.26 2.11 15.29
CA ASP A 39 -7.09 1.74 16.44
C ASP A 39 -7.93 0.47 16.17
N GLY A 40 -8.30 0.22 14.92
CA GLY A 40 -8.96 -1.00 14.48
C GLY A 40 -8.03 -2.20 14.34
N GLY A 41 -6.71 -1.99 14.39
CA GLY A 41 -5.71 -3.04 14.34
C GLY A 41 -5.17 -3.37 12.94
N ALA A 42 -5.23 -2.44 11.97
CA ALA A 42 -4.47 -2.58 10.74
C ALA A 42 -2.96 -2.62 11.03
N ASP A 43 -2.24 -3.53 10.39
CA ASP A 43 -0.81 -3.74 10.64
C ASP A 43 0.08 -2.81 9.81
N LEU A 44 -0.41 -2.38 8.66
CA LEU A 44 0.29 -1.53 7.68
C LEU A 44 -0.73 -0.68 6.95
N VAL A 45 -0.38 0.52 6.55
CA VAL A 45 -1.27 1.43 5.82
C VAL A 45 -0.58 1.99 4.59
N GLU A 46 -1.28 1.94 3.46
CA GLU A 46 -0.90 2.59 2.21
C GLU A 46 -1.78 3.83 1.99
N ILE A 47 -1.17 5.00 1.91
CA ILE A 47 -1.85 6.25 1.60
C ILE A 47 -1.61 6.58 0.13
N GLY A 48 -2.67 6.54 -0.66
CA GLY A 48 -2.64 6.88 -2.07
C GLY A 48 -2.46 8.39 -2.27
N ILE A 49 -1.47 8.77 -3.07
CA ILE A 49 -1.30 10.13 -3.57
C ILE A 49 -2.21 10.29 -4.78
N PRO A 50 -3.25 11.15 -4.74
CA PRO A 50 -4.15 11.31 -5.87
C PRO A 50 -3.41 11.77 -7.12
N TYR A 51 -3.76 11.17 -8.27
CA TYR A 51 -3.17 11.50 -9.56
C TYR A 51 -4.23 11.50 -10.66
N SER A 52 -4.14 12.45 -11.59
CA SER A 52 -5.14 12.66 -12.64
C SER A 52 -5.10 11.61 -13.76
N ASP A 53 -3.92 11.01 -13.98
CA ASP A 53 -3.67 10.13 -15.14
C ASP A 53 -3.18 8.73 -14.71
N PRO A 54 -3.95 8.01 -13.88
CA PRO A 54 -3.54 6.70 -13.35
C PRO A 54 -3.62 5.63 -14.45
N VAL A 55 -2.51 4.89 -14.65
CA VAL A 55 -2.42 3.84 -15.68
C VAL A 55 -2.54 2.41 -15.11
N ALA A 56 -2.39 2.26 -13.80
CA ALA A 56 -2.37 0.96 -13.13
C ALA A 56 -3.57 0.73 -12.19
N ASP A 57 -4.35 1.78 -11.89
CA ASP A 57 -5.44 1.72 -10.94
C ASP A 57 -6.76 1.25 -11.56
N GLY A 58 -7.52 0.47 -10.80
CA GLY A 58 -8.90 0.12 -11.14
C GLY A 58 -9.87 1.30 -10.94
N GLU A 59 -11.06 1.20 -11.56
CA GLU A 59 -12.07 2.25 -11.59
C GLU A 59 -12.39 2.85 -10.21
N THR A 60 -12.54 2.03 -9.17
CA THR A 60 -12.83 2.50 -7.80
C THR A 60 -11.74 3.42 -7.25
N ILE A 61 -10.47 3.10 -7.51
CA ILE A 61 -9.34 3.92 -7.07
C ILE A 61 -9.26 5.18 -7.91
N GLN A 62 -9.46 5.10 -9.23
CA GLN A 62 -9.50 6.27 -10.12
C GLN A 62 -10.59 7.26 -9.69
N GLN A 63 -11.79 6.78 -9.36
CA GLN A 63 -12.87 7.63 -8.86
C GLN A 63 -12.51 8.30 -7.54
N SER A 64 -11.90 7.59 -6.59
CA SER A 64 -11.46 8.18 -5.33
C SER A 64 -10.35 9.22 -5.53
N ASN A 65 -9.43 8.99 -6.48
CA ASN A 65 -8.41 9.96 -6.86
C ASN A 65 -9.04 11.25 -7.41
N GLN A 66 -10.02 11.11 -8.32
CA GLN A 66 -10.71 12.28 -8.88
C GLN A 66 -11.42 13.10 -7.80
N VAL A 67 -12.17 12.44 -6.90
CA VAL A 67 -12.83 13.13 -5.77
C VAL A 67 -11.81 13.85 -4.88
N ALA A 68 -10.69 13.21 -4.58
CA ALA A 68 -9.64 13.82 -3.76
C ALA A 68 -8.99 15.05 -4.44
N LEU A 69 -8.78 14.99 -5.76
CA LEU A 69 -8.28 16.12 -6.54
C LEU A 69 -9.30 17.26 -6.58
N ASP A 70 -10.58 16.95 -6.79
CA ASP A 70 -11.68 17.93 -6.78
C ASP A 70 -11.83 18.57 -5.38
N ASN A 71 -11.56 17.83 -4.31
CA ASN A 71 -11.46 18.35 -2.95
C ASN A 71 -10.24 19.28 -2.72
N GLY A 72 -9.29 19.34 -3.67
CA GLY A 72 -8.10 20.17 -3.59
C GLY A 72 -6.89 19.49 -2.96
N MET A 73 -6.84 18.16 -2.90
CA MET A 73 -5.68 17.44 -2.37
C MET A 73 -4.46 17.64 -3.27
N THR A 74 -3.33 17.89 -2.63
CA THR A 74 -2.01 18.04 -3.25
C THR A 74 -0.95 17.31 -2.42
N VAL A 75 0.20 17.00 -3.03
CA VAL A 75 1.35 16.42 -2.30
C VAL A 75 1.77 17.31 -1.12
N LYS A 76 1.77 18.62 -1.32
CA LYS A 76 2.11 19.59 -0.25
C LYS A 76 1.12 19.49 0.91
N LEU A 77 -0.19 19.50 0.62
CA LEU A 77 -1.23 19.40 1.65
C LEU A 77 -1.18 18.06 2.37
N LEU A 78 -0.90 16.96 1.64
CA LEU A 78 -0.71 15.64 2.25
C LEU A 78 0.42 15.67 3.29
N PHE A 79 1.59 16.23 2.95
CA PHE A 79 2.69 16.36 3.92
C PHE A 79 2.33 17.26 5.12
N GLU A 80 1.57 18.33 4.91
CA GLU A 80 1.09 19.15 6.02
C GLU A 80 0.13 18.37 6.95
N GLN A 81 -0.76 17.56 6.39
CA GLN A 81 -1.65 16.69 7.18
C GLN A 81 -0.88 15.62 7.95
N LEU A 82 0.19 15.09 7.38
CA LEU A 82 1.00 14.05 8.03
C LEU A 82 2.02 14.59 9.06
N LYS A 83 2.23 15.90 9.14
CA LYS A 83 3.31 16.52 9.92
C LYS A 83 3.32 16.13 11.40
N SER A 84 2.16 15.97 12.02
CA SER A 84 2.04 15.71 13.46
C SER A 84 1.54 14.31 13.80
N ILE A 85 1.43 13.41 12.83
CA ILE A 85 0.83 12.08 13.06
C ILE A 85 1.60 11.26 14.11
N ARG A 86 2.93 11.37 14.13
CA ARG A 86 3.76 10.61 15.06
C ARG A 86 3.67 11.16 16.48
N GLU A 87 3.57 12.48 16.64
CA GLU A 87 3.30 13.14 17.91
C GLU A 87 1.88 12.84 18.42
N ALA A 88 0.92 12.65 17.52
CA ALA A 88 -0.44 12.21 17.82
C ALA A 88 -0.56 10.71 18.18
N GLY A 89 0.56 9.99 18.30
CA GLY A 89 0.60 8.59 18.71
C GLY A 89 0.28 7.58 17.62
N ILE A 90 0.36 7.97 16.36
CA ILE A 90 0.25 7.03 15.24
C ILE A 90 1.59 6.33 15.05
N THR A 91 1.63 5.02 15.29
CA THR A 91 2.83 4.18 15.24
C THR A 91 2.81 3.18 14.10
N VAL A 92 1.64 2.91 13.50
CA VAL A 92 1.51 2.00 12.37
C VAL A 92 2.47 2.40 11.25
N PRO A 93 3.16 1.44 10.58
CA PRO A 93 3.97 1.72 9.41
C PRO A 93 3.13 2.31 8.29
N ILE A 94 3.70 3.27 7.54
CA ILE A 94 3.00 4.00 6.48
C ILE A 94 3.82 3.95 5.20
N LEU A 95 3.16 3.57 4.11
CA LEU A 95 3.66 3.77 2.75
C LEU A 95 2.87 4.88 2.06
N LEU A 96 3.53 5.67 1.24
CA LEU A 96 2.84 6.47 0.22
C LEU A 96 2.85 5.69 -1.09
N MET A 97 1.68 5.55 -1.69
CA MET A 97 1.52 4.90 -3.00
C MET A 97 1.07 5.93 -4.03
N GLY A 98 1.71 5.97 -5.19
CA GLY A 98 1.34 6.88 -6.27
C GLY A 98 2.23 6.70 -7.48
N TYR A 99 2.15 7.66 -8.39
CA TYR A 99 2.94 7.68 -9.61
C TYR A 99 4.20 8.53 -9.41
N ILE A 100 5.26 8.23 -10.19
CA ILE A 100 6.54 8.91 -10.01
C ILE A 100 6.48 10.41 -10.35
N ASN A 101 5.62 10.81 -11.30
CA ASN A 101 5.57 12.19 -11.77
C ASN A 101 5.30 13.22 -10.66
N PRO A 102 4.33 13.08 -9.75
CA PRO A 102 4.18 14.00 -8.61
C PRO A 102 5.44 14.10 -7.74
N ALA A 103 6.16 13.00 -7.52
CA ALA A 103 7.39 13.00 -6.75
C ALA A 103 8.55 13.70 -7.51
N LEU A 104 8.63 13.52 -8.85
CA LEU A 104 9.60 14.23 -9.69
C LEU A 104 9.35 15.74 -9.69
N GLN A 105 8.09 16.17 -9.82
CA GLN A 105 7.73 17.60 -9.78
C GLN A 105 8.01 18.24 -8.42
N PHE A 106 7.86 17.48 -7.33
CA PHE A 106 8.23 17.94 -5.99
C PHE A 106 9.74 17.97 -5.78
N GLY A 107 10.48 17.25 -6.60
CA GLY A 107 11.91 16.94 -6.47
C GLY A 107 12.13 15.71 -5.60
N ILE A 108 12.66 14.61 -6.16
CA ILE A 108 12.78 13.31 -5.49
C ILE A 108 13.48 13.40 -4.13
N GLU A 109 14.58 14.16 -4.05
CA GLU A 109 15.29 14.31 -2.79
C GLU A 109 14.45 15.05 -1.74
N ASN A 110 13.81 16.16 -2.13
CA ASN A 110 12.90 16.90 -1.25
C ASN A 110 11.70 16.04 -0.82
N PHE A 111 11.17 15.22 -1.73
CA PHE A 111 10.06 14.31 -1.45
C PHE A 111 10.46 13.26 -0.41
N CYS A 112 11.61 12.60 -0.58
CA CYS A 112 12.14 11.63 0.39
C CYS A 112 12.46 12.27 1.74
N GLN A 113 13.02 13.49 1.74
CA GLN A 113 13.25 14.25 2.95
C GLN A 113 11.93 14.54 3.69
N LYS A 114 10.89 14.98 2.99
CA LYS A 114 9.57 15.21 3.59
C LYS A 114 8.93 13.92 4.10
N CYS A 115 9.07 12.81 3.37
CA CYS A 115 8.64 11.49 3.87
C CYS A 115 9.30 11.16 5.22
N GLN A 116 10.61 11.34 5.33
CA GLN A 116 11.33 11.13 6.59
C GLN A 116 10.84 12.06 7.69
N GLU A 117 10.72 13.37 7.42
CA GLU A 117 10.28 14.38 8.39
C GLU A 117 8.90 14.07 8.98
N VAL A 118 7.94 13.63 8.15
CA VAL A 118 6.58 13.28 8.63
C VAL A 118 6.47 11.82 9.10
N GLY A 119 7.54 11.05 8.98
CA GLY A 119 7.60 9.67 9.47
C GLY A 119 6.94 8.64 8.56
N VAL A 120 6.90 8.86 7.26
CA VAL A 120 6.58 7.84 6.25
C VAL A 120 7.73 6.84 6.18
N ASP A 121 7.41 5.56 6.04
CA ASP A 121 8.38 4.46 6.12
C ASP A 121 8.82 3.93 4.74
N GLY A 122 8.00 4.11 3.72
CA GLY A 122 8.31 3.64 2.38
C GLY A 122 7.42 4.20 1.30
N LEU A 123 7.77 3.86 0.06
CA LEU A 123 7.06 4.28 -1.16
C LEU A 123 6.70 3.06 -2.01
N ILE A 124 5.59 3.18 -2.73
CA ILE A 124 5.17 2.29 -3.81
C ILE A 124 4.97 3.16 -5.04
N LEU A 125 5.87 3.05 -6.02
CA LEU A 125 5.84 3.78 -7.27
C LEU A 125 5.80 2.79 -8.44
N PRO A 126 4.60 2.31 -8.86
CA PRO A 126 4.47 1.21 -9.81
C PRO A 126 5.06 1.48 -11.20
N ASP A 127 5.13 2.74 -11.59
CA ASP A 127 5.64 3.23 -12.87
C ASP A 127 7.13 3.60 -12.85
N MET A 128 7.83 3.44 -11.70
CA MET A 128 9.26 3.66 -11.63
C MET A 128 10.05 2.45 -12.16
N PRO A 129 10.85 2.59 -13.24
CA PRO A 129 11.67 1.50 -13.73
C PRO A 129 12.73 1.10 -12.69
N ILE A 130 12.98 -0.22 -12.56
CA ILE A 130 13.97 -0.74 -11.61
C ILE A 130 15.37 -0.16 -11.87
N SER A 131 15.80 -0.09 -13.14
CA SER A 131 17.10 0.47 -13.50
C SER A 131 17.25 1.93 -13.07
N VAL A 132 16.21 2.74 -13.28
CA VAL A 132 16.19 4.15 -12.83
C VAL A 132 16.28 4.24 -11.31
N TYR A 133 15.52 3.38 -10.59
CA TYR A 133 15.66 3.32 -9.14
C TYR A 133 17.08 3.00 -8.69
N GLU A 134 17.70 1.97 -9.26
CA GLU A 134 19.05 1.53 -8.86
C GLU A 134 20.13 2.55 -9.18
N GLU A 135 20.07 3.16 -10.38
CA GLU A 135 21.09 4.07 -10.88
C GLU A 135 20.96 5.49 -10.32
N GLU A 136 19.73 5.98 -10.12
CA GLU A 136 19.49 7.38 -9.79
C GLU A 136 18.95 7.61 -8.37
N TYR A 137 18.04 6.74 -7.88
CA TYR A 137 17.26 7.09 -6.69
C TYR A 137 17.56 6.26 -5.45
N LYS A 138 18.13 5.07 -5.61
CA LYS A 138 18.39 4.18 -4.46
C LYS A 138 19.22 4.86 -3.37
N ALA A 139 20.26 5.58 -3.73
CA ALA A 139 21.11 6.28 -2.75
C ALA A 139 20.34 7.38 -1.99
N ILE A 140 19.37 8.03 -2.65
CA ILE A 140 18.50 9.04 -2.03
C ILE A 140 17.54 8.38 -1.06
N PHE A 141 16.89 7.27 -1.47
CA PHE A 141 15.97 6.52 -0.61
C PHE A 141 16.71 5.99 0.63
N ASP A 142 17.89 5.42 0.44
CA ASP A 142 18.73 4.92 1.55
C ASP A 142 19.13 6.05 2.51
N LYS A 143 19.51 7.22 1.99
CA LYS A 143 19.89 8.40 2.78
C LYS A 143 18.78 8.84 3.73
N TYR A 144 17.52 8.78 3.28
CA TYR A 144 16.36 9.20 4.09
C TYR A 144 15.66 8.04 4.77
N GLY A 145 16.17 6.82 4.64
CA GLY A 145 15.61 5.62 5.29
C GLY A 145 14.24 5.20 4.75
N ILE A 146 13.93 5.57 3.50
CA ILE A 146 12.68 5.25 2.82
C ILE A 146 12.83 3.93 2.05
N LEU A 147 11.97 2.97 2.32
CA LEU A 147 11.95 1.72 1.58
C LEU A 147 11.17 1.86 0.27
N ASN A 148 11.66 1.24 -0.80
CA ASN A 148 10.88 1.10 -2.03
C ASN A 148 10.29 -0.30 -2.13
N THR A 149 8.97 -0.38 -2.33
CA THR A 149 8.25 -1.64 -2.53
C THR A 149 7.96 -1.84 -4.00
N PHE A 150 8.45 -2.95 -4.55
CA PHE A 150 8.24 -3.31 -5.96
C PHE A 150 7.07 -4.27 -6.12
N LEU A 151 6.41 -4.15 -7.27
CA LEU A 151 5.30 -5.01 -7.67
C LEU A 151 5.79 -6.15 -8.56
N ILE A 152 5.20 -7.34 -8.35
CA ILE A 152 5.30 -8.47 -9.27
C ILE A 152 3.91 -8.92 -9.70
N THR A 153 3.82 -9.42 -10.90
CA THR A 153 2.58 -9.88 -11.54
C THR A 153 2.72 -11.34 -12.00
N PRO A 154 1.64 -12.02 -12.39
CA PRO A 154 1.74 -13.37 -12.97
C PRO A 154 2.70 -13.46 -14.17
N GLN A 155 2.90 -12.37 -14.93
CA GLN A 155 3.79 -12.31 -16.10
C GLN A 155 5.24 -11.98 -15.75
N THR A 156 5.54 -11.58 -14.50
CA THR A 156 6.90 -11.26 -14.10
C THR A 156 7.77 -12.52 -14.14
N THR A 157 8.90 -12.45 -14.85
CA THR A 157 9.84 -13.56 -14.99
C THR A 157 10.54 -13.88 -13.66
N GLU A 158 10.98 -15.12 -13.47
CA GLU A 158 11.69 -15.52 -12.26
C GLU A 158 12.98 -14.72 -12.05
N SER A 159 13.73 -14.47 -13.12
CA SER A 159 14.96 -13.65 -13.03
C SER A 159 14.67 -12.26 -12.50
N ARG A 160 13.59 -11.62 -12.98
CA ARG A 160 13.17 -10.30 -12.51
C ARG A 160 12.65 -10.34 -11.05
N ILE A 161 11.93 -11.39 -10.66
CA ILE A 161 11.48 -11.57 -9.26
C ILE A 161 12.70 -11.70 -8.33
N ARG A 162 13.71 -12.50 -8.70
CA ARG A 162 14.94 -12.64 -7.89
C ARG A 162 15.73 -11.34 -7.81
N HIS A 163 15.78 -10.59 -8.90
CA HIS A 163 16.41 -9.28 -8.90
C HIS A 163 15.69 -8.31 -7.94
N ILE A 164 14.36 -8.24 -8.04
CA ILE A 164 13.52 -7.46 -7.10
C ILE A 164 13.78 -7.89 -5.65
N ASP A 165 13.83 -9.20 -5.38
CA ASP A 165 14.11 -9.71 -4.04
C ASP A 165 15.47 -9.27 -3.50
N THR A 166 16.47 -9.16 -4.37
CA THR A 166 17.81 -8.70 -3.99
C THR A 166 17.85 -7.23 -3.60
N ILE A 167 17.10 -6.37 -4.31
CA ILE A 167 17.12 -4.91 -4.12
C ILE A 167 16.07 -4.41 -3.14
N SER A 168 15.09 -5.24 -2.78
CA SER A 168 14.02 -4.90 -1.83
C SER A 168 14.46 -5.14 -0.39
N ASP A 169 13.98 -4.31 0.53
CA ASP A 169 14.31 -4.38 1.96
C ASP A 169 13.08 -4.34 2.88
N GLY A 170 11.88 -4.38 2.34
CA GLY A 170 10.62 -4.36 3.09
C GLY A 170 9.77 -5.59 2.80
N PHE A 171 8.97 -5.51 1.76
CA PHE A 171 8.20 -6.61 1.22
C PHE A 171 8.05 -6.46 -0.29
N ILE A 172 7.59 -7.53 -0.94
CA ILE A 172 7.25 -7.55 -2.36
C ILE A 172 5.73 -7.54 -2.49
N TYR A 173 5.19 -6.60 -3.27
CA TYR A 173 3.77 -6.51 -3.57
C TYR A 173 3.41 -7.51 -4.68
N MET A 174 2.62 -8.53 -4.37
CA MET A 174 2.13 -9.50 -5.35
C MET A 174 0.77 -9.05 -5.89
N VAL A 175 0.72 -8.61 -7.13
CA VAL A 175 -0.53 -8.33 -7.84
C VAL A 175 -1.15 -9.66 -8.26
N SER A 176 -2.34 -9.99 -7.75
CA SER A 176 -2.95 -11.30 -7.93
C SER A 176 -3.50 -11.55 -9.34
N SER A 177 -3.76 -10.49 -10.13
CA SER A 177 -4.19 -10.62 -11.53
C SER A 177 -3.57 -9.54 -12.41
N ALA A 178 -3.44 -9.82 -13.70
CA ALA A 178 -2.97 -8.83 -14.68
C ALA A 178 -4.06 -7.84 -15.14
N SER A 179 -5.30 -8.03 -14.73
CA SER A 179 -6.43 -7.17 -15.09
C SER A 179 -6.92 -6.38 -13.88
N THR A 180 -7.13 -5.09 -14.07
CA THR A 180 -7.69 -4.16 -13.07
C THR A 180 -9.21 -4.33 -12.86
N THR A 181 -9.85 -5.25 -13.58
CA THR A 181 -11.31 -5.40 -13.62
C THR A 181 -11.83 -6.32 -12.54
N GLY A 182 -12.49 -5.72 -11.54
CA GLY A 182 -13.53 -6.29 -10.70
C GLY A 182 -13.11 -7.38 -9.70
N ALA A 183 -13.63 -7.32 -8.48
CA ALA A 183 -13.53 -8.38 -7.50
C ALA A 183 -14.20 -9.66 -8.04
N LYS A 184 -13.41 -10.70 -8.35
CA LYS A 184 -13.94 -12.05 -8.53
C LYS A 184 -13.94 -12.72 -7.15
N ALA A 185 -15.06 -13.34 -6.81
CA ALA A 185 -15.30 -13.98 -5.50
C ALA A 185 -14.42 -15.22 -5.24
N SER A 186 -13.53 -15.62 -6.15
CA SER A 186 -12.65 -16.78 -5.96
C SER A 186 -11.30 -16.58 -6.65
N ILE A 187 -10.24 -17.08 -6.02
CA ILE A 187 -8.91 -17.18 -6.63
C ILE A 187 -8.99 -18.23 -7.75
N SER A 188 -8.54 -17.88 -8.95
CA SER A 188 -8.52 -18.78 -10.09
C SER A 188 -7.35 -19.77 -10.02
N THR A 189 -7.43 -20.87 -10.77
CA THR A 189 -6.33 -21.86 -10.90
C THR A 189 -5.02 -21.20 -11.35
N ASP A 190 -5.09 -20.21 -12.23
CA ASP A 190 -3.89 -19.48 -12.71
C ASP A 190 -3.26 -18.64 -11.60
N GLN A 191 -4.07 -18.04 -10.73
CA GLN A 191 -3.58 -17.31 -9.55
C GLN A 191 -2.93 -18.27 -8.55
N GLU A 192 -3.54 -19.43 -8.30
CA GLU A 192 -2.95 -20.47 -7.43
C GLU A 192 -1.61 -20.96 -7.97
N ALA A 193 -1.52 -21.21 -9.28
CA ALA A 193 -0.25 -21.60 -9.93
C ALA A 193 0.82 -20.50 -9.80
N TYR A 194 0.43 -19.23 -9.96
CA TYR A 194 1.33 -18.10 -9.76
C TYR A 194 1.84 -18.01 -8.31
N PHE A 195 0.97 -18.14 -7.34
CA PHE A 195 1.37 -18.11 -5.93
C PHE A 195 2.29 -19.27 -5.57
N ALA A 196 1.97 -20.49 -6.04
CA ALA A 196 2.82 -21.66 -5.85
C ALA A 196 4.21 -21.48 -6.47
N ARG A 197 4.27 -20.93 -7.71
CA ARG A 197 5.54 -20.61 -8.39
C ARG A 197 6.40 -19.66 -7.58
N VAL A 198 5.82 -18.55 -7.10
CA VAL A 198 6.56 -17.55 -6.31
C VAL A 198 6.99 -18.13 -4.96
N ASN A 199 6.13 -18.93 -4.30
CA ASN A 199 6.46 -19.57 -3.04
C ASN A 199 7.63 -20.55 -3.17
N ALA A 200 7.70 -21.31 -4.26
CA ALA A 200 8.81 -22.24 -4.54
C ALA A 200 10.18 -21.54 -4.73
N MET A 201 10.19 -20.23 -4.98
CA MET A 201 11.43 -19.46 -5.17
C MET A 201 12.18 -19.19 -3.87
N ASN A 202 11.57 -19.38 -2.69
CA ASN A 202 12.17 -19.12 -1.37
C ASN A 202 12.82 -17.74 -1.28
N LEU A 203 12.03 -16.70 -1.59
CA LEU A 203 12.49 -15.31 -1.58
C LEU A 203 12.86 -14.85 -0.16
N ARG A 204 13.84 -13.95 -0.06
CA ARG A 204 14.31 -13.35 1.19
C ARG A 204 13.23 -12.44 1.80
N ASN A 205 12.58 -11.65 0.94
CA ASN A 205 11.59 -10.69 1.40
C ASN A 205 10.20 -11.34 1.55
N PRO A 206 9.44 -10.94 2.60
CA PRO A 206 8.04 -11.30 2.72
C PRO A 206 7.22 -10.74 1.54
N ARG A 207 6.05 -11.31 1.32
CA ARG A 207 5.15 -10.93 0.25
C ARG A 207 3.79 -10.58 0.82
N LEU A 208 3.14 -9.55 0.27
CA LEU A 208 1.74 -9.25 0.50
C LEU A 208 0.98 -9.35 -0.82
N ILE A 209 -0.18 -10.00 -0.81
CA ILE A 209 -1.04 -10.16 -1.99
C ILE A 209 -2.07 -9.06 -2.02
N GLY A 210 -2.12 -8.32 -3.12
CA GLY A 210 -3.13 -7.29 -3.39
C GLY A 210 -4.03 -7.66 -4.57
N PHE A 211 -5.14 -6.93 -4.67
CA PHE A 211 -6.24 -7.08 -5.62
C PHE A 211 -7.19 -8.26 -5.33
N GLY A 212 -8.49 -7.96 -5.34
CA GLY A 212 -9.55 -8.94 -5.15
C GLY A 212 -9.80 -9.37 -3.70
N ILE A 213 -9.17 -8.71 -2.73
CA ILE A 213 -9.37 -8.97 -1.30
C ILE A 213 -10.41 -8.00 -0.76
N SER A 214 -11.48 -8.51 -0.11
CA SER A 214 -12.60 -7.68 0.34
C SER A 214 -13.15 -8.02 1.72
N ASP A 215 -12.87 -9.22 2.23
CA ASP A 215 -13.47 -9.79 3.43
C ASP A 215 -12.52 -10.78 4.12
N ASN A 216 -12.99 -11.40 5.21
CA ASN A 216 -12.23 -12.37 5.99
C ASN A 216 -11.83 -13.61 5.19
N GLU A 217 -12.73 -14.14 4.34
CA GLU A 217 -12.47 -15.35 3.56
C GLU A 217 -11.34 -15.11 2.55
N THR A 218 -11.45 -14.06 1.76
CA THR A 218 -10.44 -13.67 0.77
C THR A 218 -9.12 -13.27 1.43
N PHE A 219 -9.18 -12.61 2.59
CA PHE A 219 -8.00 -12.28 3.39
C PHE A 219 -7.27 -13.54 3.87
N LYS A 220 -7.96 -14.47 4.50
CA LYS A 220 -7.38 -15.74 4.98
C LYS A 220 -6.77 -16.54 3.83
N LYS A 221 -7.46 -16.59 2.69
CA LYS A 221 -6.98 -17.30 1.51
C LYS A 221 -5.68 -16.70 0.98
N ALA A 222 -5.58 -15.36 0.89
CA ALA A 222 -4.35 -14.68 0.50
C ALA A 222 -3.24 -14.86 1.55
N ALA A 223 -3.56 -14.70 2.83
CA ALA A 223 -2.60 -14.84 3.93
C ALA A 223 -2.06 -16.27 4.08
N SER A 224 -2.77 -17.30 3.59
CA SER A 224 -2.25 -18.67 3.53
C SER A 224 -1.16 -18.86 2.46
N GLN A 225 -1.06 -17.94 1.49
CA GLN A 225 -0.11 -18.00 0.37
C GLN A 225 1.03 -16.99 0.50
N ALA A 226 0.93 -16.01 1.42
CA ALA A 226 1.89 -14.95 1.64
C ALA A 226 1.93 -14.53 3.11
N ALA A 227 2.74 -13.53 3.46
CA ALA A 227 2.76 -12.99 4.82
C ALA A 227 1.47 -12.25 5.21
N GLY A 228 0.63 -11.89 4.23
CA GLY A 228 -0.62 -11.20 4.45
C GLY A 228 -1.23 -10.69 3.16
N ALA A 229 -2.15 -9.75 3.28
CA ALA A 229 -2.88 -9.21 2.14
C ALA A 229 -3.09 -7.70 2.22
N ILE A 230 -3.37 -7.11 1.06
CA ILE A 230 -3.61 -5.68 0.84
C ILE A 230 -5.05 -5.50 0.37
N ILE A 231 -5.80 -4.64 1.05
CA ILE A 231 -7.19 -4.31 0.70
C ILE A 231 -7.25 -2.84 0.31
N GLY A 232 -7.71 -2.58 -0.90
CA GLY A 232 -7.89 -1.22 -1.42
C GLY A 232 -9.34 -0.94 -1.78
N SER A 233 -9.81 -1.41 -2.94
CA SER A 233 -11.12 -1.04 -3.51
C SER A 233 -12.30 -1.31 -2.58
N ALA A 234 -12.29 -2.39 -1.80
CA ALA A 234 -13.35 -2.68 -0.83
C ALA A 234 -13.40 -1.61 0.27
N PHE A 235 -12.24 -1.19 0.76
CA PHE A 235 -12.14 -0.15 1.78
C PHE A 235 -12.52 1.24 1.23
N ILE A 236 -12.12 1.59 0.00
CA ILE A 236 -12.56 2.83 -0.66
C ILE A 236 -14.09 2.88 -0.80
N LYS A 237 -14.73 1.75 -1.17
CA LYS A 237 -16.20 1.66 -1.24
C LYS A 237 -16.86 1.84 0.12
N LEU A 238 -16.29 1.29 1.19
CA LEU A 238 -16.75 1.55 2.56
C LEU A 238 -16.69 3.03 2.88
N LEU A 239 -15.54 3.69 2.65
CA LEU A 239 -15.38 5.12 2.94
C LEU A 239 -16.39 5.98 2.18
N ALA A 240 -16.67 5.65 0.90
CA ALA A 240 -17.64 6.36 0.07
C ALA A 240 -19.08 6.33 0.62
N GLN A 241 -19.45 5.30 1.37
CA GLN A 241 -20.80 5.06 1.88
C GLN A 241 -20.93 5.28 3.38
N SER A 242 -19.82 5.54 4.06
CA SER A 242 -19.78 5.66 5.52
C SER A 242 -20.58 6.85 6.03
N LYS A 243 -21.32 6.62 7.12
CA LYS A 243 -22.01 7.64 7.90
C LYS A 243 -21.40 7.84 9.29
N ASP A 244 -20.66 6.84 9.76
CA ASP A 244 -19.83 6.87 10.97
C ASP A 244 -18.42 6.39 10.62
N LEU A 245 -17.60 7.30 10.10
CA LEU A 245 -16.29 6.97 9.53
C LEU A 245 -15.42 6.15 10.49
N ILE A 246 -15.40 6.51 11.77
CA ILE A 246 -14.55 5.82 12.76
C ILE A 246 -15.12 4.43 13.07
N GLY A 247 -16.42 4.33 13.32
CA GLY A 247 -17.09 3.07 13.64
C GLY A 247 -17.03 2.09 12.47
N ASP A 248 -17.32 2.57 11.26
CA ASP A 248 -17.30 1.74 10.05
C ASP A 248 -15.90 1.23 9.72
N ILE A 249 -14.84 2.06 9.89
CA ILE A 249 -13.45 1.64 9.69
C ILE A 249 -13.05 0.54 10.69
N LYS A 250 -13.30 0.74 11.97
CA LYS A 250 -12.98 -0.26 13.00
C LYS A 250 -13.76 -1.55 12.79
N GLY A 251 -15.05 -1.44 12.45
CA GLY A 251 -15.88 -2.59 12.11
C GLY A 251 -15.35 -3.37 10.90
N PHE A 252 -14.89 -2.66 9.87
CA PHE A 252 -14.29 -3.29 8.68
C PHE A 252 -13.02 -4.08 9.02
N VAL A 253 -12.10 -3.47 9.77
CA VAL A 253 -10.85 -4.13 10.18
C VAL A 253 -11.17 -5.37 11.05
N SER A 254 -12.07 -5.23 12.02
CA SER A 254 -12.53 -6.33 12.86
C SER A 254 -13.15 -7.46 12.04
N MET A 255 -14.02 -7.14 11.09
CA MET A 255 -14.64 -8.11 10.18
C MET A 255 -13.60 -8.86 9.35
N VAL A 256 -12.61 -8.17 8.78
CA VAL A 256 -11.54 -8.79 8.00
C VAL A 256 -10.68 -9.72 8.85
N LYS A 257 -10.32 -9.31 10.06
CA LYS A 257 -9.50 -10.12 10.98
C LYS A 257 -10.29 -11.20 11.70
N ASN A 258 -11.62 -11.14 11.68
CA ASN A 258 -12.51 -12.01 12.46
C ASN A 258 -12.28 -11.90 13.98
N GLU A 259 -12.04 -10.67 14.43
CA GLU A 259 -11.89 -10.29 15.83
C GLU A 259 -13.21 -9.64 16.29
N TYR A 260 -14.08 -10.41 16.93
CA TYR A 260 -15.34 -9.95 17.54
C TYR A 260 -15.26 -10.00 19.06
#